data_943417ff838119595e06af8ba6317cdb
#
_entry.id   943417ff838119595e06af8ba6317cdb
#
_cell.length_a   1.000
_cell.length_b   1.000
_cell.length_c   1.000
_cell.angle_alpha   90.00
_cell.angle_beta   90.00
_cell.angle_gamma   90.00
#
_symmetry.space_group_name_H-M   'P 1'
#
loop_
_entity.id
_entity.type
_entity.pdbx_description
1 polymer ?
#
loop_
_entity_poly.entity_id
_entity_poly.type
_entity_poly.pdbx_seq_one_letter_code
_entity_poly.pdbx_strand_id
1 'polypeptide(L)'
;MIEIVSSANPKFKLAMKLHERRGRQQQQKILIDGTREVRYAMQSGIEIETLFVSNSVLAEQIEHVTELVNLTAGSAFYLAQDLFDRL
;
A
#
# COMPACT_ATOMS: atom_id res chain seq x y z
N MET A 1 4.68 -0.10 -13.01
CA MET A 1 4.92 -0.42 -11.58
C MET A 1 5.50 -1.81 -11.45
N ILE A 2 6.40 -1.97 -10.51
CA ILE A 2 6.99 -3.28 -10.19
C ILE A 2 5.96 -4.12 -9.43
N GLU A 3 5.91 -5.41 -9.74
CA GLU A 3 5.06 -6.38 -9.03
C GLU A 3 5.86 -7.15 -7.99
N ILE A 4 5.30 -7.29 -6.82
CA ILE A 4 5.84 -8.09 -5.73
C ILE A 4 5.01 -9.37 -5.62
N VAL A 5 5.64 -10.52 -5.83
CA VAL A 5 4.97 -11.84 -5.84
C VAL A 5 5.45 -12.77 -4.73
N SER A 6 6.53 -12.41 -4.04
CA SER A 6 7.11 -13.24 -2.98
C SER A 6 6.91 -12.63 -1.61
N SER A 7 6.45 -13.46 -0.66
CA SER A 7 6.36 -13.06 0.75
C SER A 7 7.73 -12.79 1.39
N ALA A 8 8.81 -13.18 0.74
CA ALA A 8 10.18 -12.90 1.18
C ALA A 8 10.65 -11.48 0.81
N ASN A 9 9.90 -10.76 -0.02
CA ASN A 9 10.28 -9.40 -0.42
C ASN A 9 10.39 -8.49 0.81
N PRO A 10 11.51 -7.75 0.99
CA PRO A 10 11.72 -6.92 2.18
C PRO A 10 10.65 -5.86 2.40
N LYS A 11 10.14 -5.24 1.33
CA LYS A 11 9.08 -4.22 1.44
C LYS A 11 7.78 -4.82 1.98
N PHE A 12 7.42 -6.00 1.50
CA PHE A 12 6.26 -6.73 1.99
C PHE A 12 6.44 -7.13 3.47
N LYS A 13 7.61 -7.66 3.81
CA LYS A 13 7.90 -8.04 5.21
C LYS A 13 7.82 -6.86 6.17
N LEU A 14 8.37 -5.71 5.80
CA LEU A 14 8.29 -4.51 6.62
C LEU A 14 6.84 -4.05 6.80
N ALA A 15 6.04 -4.08 5.73
CA ALA A 15 4.63 -3.73 5.80
C ALA A 15 3.86 -4.68 6.72
N MET A 16 4.11 -5.98 6.64
CA MET A 16 3.48 -6.96 7.53
C MET A 16 3.75 -6.69 9.01
N LYS A 17 4.94 -6.21 9.35
CA LYS A 17 5.29 -5.87 10.73
C LYS A 17 4.47 -4.71 11.28
N LEU A 18 3.84 -3.92 10.42
CA LEU A 18 2.99 -2.79 10.84
C LEU A 18 1.65 -3.24 11.43
N HIS A 19 1.29 -4.53 11.33
CA HIS A 19 0.15 -5.09 12.07
C HIS A 19 0.41 -5.10 13.58
N GLU A 20 1.67 -5.09 13.98
CA GLU A 20 2.07 -5.12 15.38
C GLU A 20 2.49 -3.74 15.86
N ARG A 21 2.16 -3.42 17.11
CA ARG A 21 2.53 -2.15 17.73
C ARG A 21 4.04 -1.90 17.68
N ARG A 22 4.83 -2.93 17.95
CA ARG A 22 6.29 -2.83 17.94
C ARG A 22 6.81 -2.41 16.56
N GLY A 23 6.27 -3.03 15.49
CA GLY A 23 6.65 -2.66 14.13
C GLY A 23 6.31 -1.22 13.79
N ARG A 24 5.12 -0.77 14.19
CA ARG A 24 4.69 0.62 13.98
C ARG A 24 5.61 1.60 14.73
N GLN A 25 6.00 1.28 15.94
CA GLN A 25 6.91 2.12 16.72
C GLN A 25 8.31 2.15 16.13
N GLN A 26 8.83 1.01 15.69
CA GLN A 26 10.17 0.94 15.10
C GLN A 26 10.26 1.66 13.77
N GLN A 27 9.25 1.55 12.93
CA GLN A 27 9.23 2.15 11.60
C GLN A 27 8.67 3.57 11.58
N GLN A 28 7.95 3.98 12.63
CA GLN A 28 7.23 5.26 12.68
C GLN A 28 6.23 5.39 11.53
N LYS A 29 5.51 4.31 11.25
CA LYS A 29 4.55 4.20 10.14
C LYS A 29 3.34 3.40 10.58
N ILE A 30 2.26 3.57 9.83
CA ILE A 30 1.04 2.78 9.98
C ILE A 30 0.60 2.25 8.62
N LEU A 31 -0.25 1.22 8.63
CA LEU A 31 -0.98 0.78 7.45
C LEU A 31 -2.28 1.55 7.34
N ILE A 32 -2.65 1.91 6.12
CA ILE A 32 -3.96 2.46 5.81
C ILE A 32 -4.55 1.56 4.74
N ASP A 33 -5.71 0.99 5.02
CA ASP A 33 -6.38 0.05 4.13
C ASP A 33 -7.60 0.68 3.48
N GLY A 34 -7.72 0.49 2.18
CA GLY A 34 -8.85 0.92 1.40
C GLY A 34 -8.59 2.18 0.59
N THR A 35 -9.12 2.20 -0.63
CA THR A 35 -8.97 3.32 -1.56
C THR A 35 -9.49 4.64 -0.99
N ARG A 36 -10.64 4.60 -0.33
CA ARG A 36 -11.28 5.75 0.28
C ARG A 36 -10.44 6.33 1.42
N GLU A 37 -9.93 5.46 2.27
CA GLU A 37 -9.11 5.83 3.44
C GLU A 37 -7.77 6.41 3.01
N VAL A 38 -7.15 5.81 1.98
CA VAL A 38 -5.90 6.32 1.42
C VAL A 38 -6.12 7.72 0.82
N ARG A 39 -7.18 7.91 0.06
CA ARG A 39 -7.52 9.23 -0.52
C ARG A 39 -7.73 10.27 0.56
N TYR A 40 -8.48 9.92 1.60
CA TYR A 40 -8.72 10.82 2.72
C TYR A 40 -7.42 11.22 3.43
N ALA A 41 -6.53 10.26 3.64
CA ALA A 41 -5.23 10.52 4.24
C ALA A 41 -4.42 11.53 3.40
N MET A 42 -4.38 11.33 2.08
CA MET A 42 -3.68 12.24 1.18
C MET A 42 -4.28 13.65 1.21
N GLN A 43 -5.61 13.75 1.20
CA GLN A 43 -6.31 15.04 1.28
C GLN A 43 -6.07 15.75 2.61
N SER A 44 -5.80 15.00 3.66
CA SER A 44 -5.51 15.53 5.00
C SER A 44 -4.02 15.89 5.18
N GLY A 45 -3.22 15.78 4.13
CA GLY A 45 -1.80 16.13 4.17
C GLY A 45 -0.89 15.03 4.70
N ILE A 46 -1.41 13.80 4.87
CA ILE A 46 -0.59 12.66 5.27
C ILE A 46 0.20 12.17 4.06
N GLU A 47 1.51 12.05 4.21
CA GLU A 47 2.38 11.53 3.18
C GLU A 47 2.29 10.01 3.11
N ILE A 48 1.99 9.49 1.91
CA ILE A 48 2.00 8.05 1.65
C ILE A 48 3.39 7.68 1.15
N GLU A 49 4.11 6.93 1.95
CA GLU A 49 5.47 6.51 1.60
C GLU A 49 5.48 5.36 0.59
N THR A 50 4.61 4.38 0.78
CA THR A 50 4.49 3.23 -0.13
C THR A 50 3.02 2.91 -0.34
N LEU A 51 2.63 2.78 -1.61
CA LEU A 51 1.29 2.36 -2.01
C LEU A 51 1.35 0.95 -2.57
N PHE A 52 0.57 0.04 -2.02
CA PHE A 52 0.40 -1.30 -2.56
C PHE A 52 -0.94 -1.42 -3.26
N VAL A 53 -0.93 -1.97 -4.46
CA VAL A 53 -2.13 -2.16 -5.28
C VAL A 53 -2.25 -3.64 -5.61
N SER A 54 -3.44 -4.23 -5.43
CA SER A 54 -3.67 -5.61 -5.87
C SER A 54 -3.51 -5.73 -7.38
N ASN A 55 -2.81 -6.76 -7.84
CA ASN A 55 -2.70 -7.05 -9.27
C ASN A 55 -4.03 -7.55 -9.88
N SER A 56 -5.03 -7.78 -9.05
CA SER A 56 -6.39 -8.18 -9.47
C SER A 56 -7.40 -7.03 -9.37
N VAL A 57 -6.93 -5.78 -9.40
CA VAL A 57 -7.81 -4.63 -9.35
C VAL A 57 -8.81 -4.66 -10.52
N LEU A 58 -10.07 -4.37 -10.22
CA LEU A 58 -11.14 -4.38 -11.22
C LEU A 58 -10.98 -3.22 -12.20
N ALA A 59 -11.39 -3.43 -13.46
CA ALA A 59 -11.30 -2.42 -14.51
C ALA A 59 -11.98 -1.11 -14.12
N GLU A 60 -13.12 -1.18 -13.45
CA GLU A 60 -13.88 -0.02 -12.98
C GLU A 60 -13.16 0.79 -11.88
N GLN A 61 -12.14 0.22 -11.25
CA GLN A 61 -11.36 0.86 -10.19
C GLN A 61 -10.02 1.41 -10.69
N ILE A 62 -9.63 1.09 -11.93
CA ILE A 62 -8.31 1.45 -12.46
C ILE A 62 -8.07 2.95 -12.45
N GLU A 63 -9.06 3.77 -12.80
CA GLU A 63 -8.91 5.22 -12.81
C GLU A 63 -8.62 5.77 -11.41
N HIS A 64 -9.34 5.29 -10.41
CA HIS A 64 -9.14 5.70 -9.02
C HIS A 64 -7.76 5.29 -8.51
N VAL A 65 -7.34 4.07 -8.84
CA VAL A 65 -6.02 3.57 -8.45
C VAL A 65 -4.91 4.36 -9.14
N THR A 66 -5.05 4.64 -10.44
CA THR A 66 -4.08 5.44 -11.19
C THR A 66 -3.92 6.83 -10.60
N GLU A 67 -5.04 7.47 -10.23
CA GLU A 67 -5.00 8.77 -9.56
C GLU A 67 -4.19 8.71 -8.26
N LEU A 68 -4.45 7.71 -7.41
CA LEU A 68 -3.74 7.55 -6.16
C LEU A 68 -2.24 7.29 -6.37
N VAL A 69 -1.89 6.46 -7.36
CA VAL A 69 -0.50 6.22 -7.74
C VAL A 69 0.19 7.52 -8.13
N ASN A 70 -0.46 8.34 -8.95
CA ASN A 70 0.10 9.61 -9.40
C ASN A 70 0.24 10.63 -8.26
N LEU A 71 -0.62 10.57 -7.24
CA LEU A 71 -0.56 11.45 -6.08
C LEU A 71 0.44 10.98 -5.02
N THR A 72 0.93 9.74 -5.11
CA THR A 72 1.86 9.18 -4.15
C THR A 72 3.25 9.77 -4.36
N ALA A 73 3.78 10.44 -3.32
CA ALA A 73 5.14 11.01 -3.37
C ALA A 73 6.21 9.93 -3.26
N GLY A 74 5.89 8.80 -2.67
CA GLY A 74 6.80 7.67 -2.49
C GLY A 74 6.74 6.65 -3.61
N SER A 75 6.83 5.37 -3.25
CA SER A 75 6.86 4.26 -4.19
C SER A 75 5.51 3.56 -4.27
N ALA A 76 5.19 3.01 -5.45
CA ALA A 76 3.98 2.21 -5.66
C ALA A 76 4.34 0.85 -6.27
N PHE A 77 3.68 -0.19 -5.80
CA PHE A 77 3.91 -1.57 -6.23
C PHE A 77 2.61 -2.31 -6.42
N TYR A 78 2.55 -3.19 -7.41
CA TYR A 78 1.51 -4.22 -7.45
C TYR A 78 1.89 -5.34 -6.48
N LEU A 79 0.90 -5.88 -5.78
CA LEU A 79 1.03 -7.10 -5.00
C LEU A 79 0.21 -8.22 -5.62
N ALA A 80 0.76 -9.43 -5.64
CA ALA A 80 -0.04 -10.62 -5.90
C ALA A 80 -1.22 -10.65 -4.92
N GLN A 81 -2.39 -11.12 -5.39
CA GLN A 81 -3.63 -11.05 -4.62
C GLN A 81 -3.51 -11.74 -3.26
N ASP A 82 -2.86 -12.90 -3.20
CA ASP A 82 -2.67 -13.64 -1.95
C ASP A 82 -1.85 -12.85 -0.92
N LEU A 83 -0.85 -12.08 -1.36
CA LEU A 83 -0.08 -11.20 -0.47
C LEU A 83 -0.90 -9.99 -0.05
N PHE A 84 -1.64 -9.39 -0.98
CA PHE A 84 -2.51 -8.26 -0.71
C PHE A 84 -3.54 -8.60 0.37
N ASP A 85 -4.12 -9.79 0.30
CA ASP A 85 -5.12 -10.26 1.26
C ASP A 85 -4.54 -10.42 2.68
N ARG A 86 -3.23 -10.58 2.81
CA ARG A 86 -2.55 -10.70 4.11
C ARG A 86 -2.24 -9.34 4.75
N LEU A 87 -2.21 -8.30 3.96
CA LEU A 87 -2.07 -6.94 4.46
C LEU A 87 -3.39 -6.40 4.97
#